data_571a159bbc5e3cd39530d9fc40b209b0
#
_entry.id   571a159bbc5e3cd39530d9fc40b209b0
#
_cell.length_a   1.000
_cell.length_b   1.000
_cell.length_c   1.000
_cell.angle_alpha   90.00
_cell.angle_beta   90.00
_cell.angle_gamma   90.00
#
_symmetry.space_group_name_H-M   'P 1'
#
loop_
_entity.id
_entity.type
_entity.pdbx_description
1 polymer ?
#
loop_
_entity_poly.entity_id
_entity_poly.type
_entity_poly.pdbx_seq_one_letter_code
_entity_poly.pdbx_strand_id
1 'polypeptide(L)'
;MRLSPISIACPQCGSKDVLYSCQPMCCFNHVCNHCYTTFELETIKVGELQEPFAMPPDPEPSSPTAPCARCGEARVFAIIDSQAPAYFCVSCRALLTLSFTEIEPGQ
;
A
#
# COMPACT_ATOMS: atom_id res chain seq x y z
N MET A 1 -4.45 -9.61 15.68
CA MET A 1 -4.46 -8.70 14.51
C MET A 1 -4.45 -9.52 13.23
N ARG A 2 -5.36 -9.22 12.33
CA ARG A 2 -5.50 -9.93 11.05
C ARG A 2 -4.98 -9.07 9.92
N LEU A 3 -4.12 -9.63 9.08
CA LEU A 3 -3.46 -8.91 8.00
C LEU A 3 -3.84 -9.50 6.64
N SER A 4 -3.83 -8.64 5.62
CA SER A 4 -3.99 -9.06 4.23
C SER A 4 -3.11 -8.19 3.33
N PRO A 5 -2.84 -8.63 2.09
CA PRO A 5 -2.16 -7.76 1.13
C PRO A 5 -2.91 -6.45 0.94
N ILE A 6 -2.16 -5.38 0.62
CA ILE A 6 -2.75 -4.06 0.42
C ILE A 6 -3.74 -4.10 -0.74
N SER A 7 -4.93 -3.54 -0.52
CA SER A 7 -5.94 -3.33 -1.56
C SER A 7 -6.39 -1.88 -1.48
N ILE A 8 -6.27 -1.14 -2.58
CA ILE A 8 -6.56 0.29 -2.61
C ILE A 8 -7.45 0.62 -3.80
N ALA A 9 -8.16 1.75 -3.68
CA ALA A 9 -8.93 2.31 -4.78
C ALA A 9 -8.14 3.41 -5.47
N CYS A 10 -8.33 3.54 -6.78
CA CYS A 10 -7.72 4.62 -7.56
C CYS A 10 -8.15 5.97 -6.98
N PRO A 11 -7.21 6.92 -6.77
CA PRO A 11 -7.58 8.23 -6.22
C PRO A 11 -8.39 9.10 -7.19
N GLN A 12 -8.47 8.74 -8.47
CA GLN A 12 -9.24 9.49 -9.46
C GLN A 12 -10.60 8.90 -9.75
N CYS A 13 -10.69 7.59 -10.01
CA CYS A 13 -11.95 6.98 -10.43
C CYS A 13 -12.55 6.02 -9.40
N GLY A 14 -11.83 5.70 -8.33
CA GLY A 14 -12.31 4.81 -7.29
C GLY A 14 -12.27 3.32 -7.63
N SER A 15 -11.78 2.93 -8.80
CA SER A 15 -11.64 1.53 -9.17
C SER A 15 -10.59 0.84 -8.29
N LYS A 16 -10.85 -0.40 -7.91
CA LYS A 16 -9.88 -1.22 -7.18
C LYS A 16 -8.94 -1.99 -8.09
N ASP A 17 -9.00 -1.77 -9.39
CA ASP A 17 -8.13 -2.42 -10.37
C ASP A 17 -6.84 -1.62 -10.53
N VAL A 18 -6.06 -1.56 -9.45
CA VAL A 18 -4.80 -0.84 -9.38
C VAL A 18 -3.67 -1.84 -9.34
N LEU A 19 -2.68 -1.64 -10.21
CA LEU A 19 -1.54 -2.53 -10.34
C LEU A 19 -0.25 -1.82 -9.95
N TYR A 20 0.64 -2.57 -9.31
CA TYR A 20 2.00 -2.14 -9.04
C TYR A 20 2.87 -2.46 -10.24
N SER A 21 3.64 -1.48 -10.71
CA SER A 21 4.57 -1.64 -11.82
C SER A 21 5.98 -1.29 -11.35
N CYS A 22 6.86 -2.27 -11.34
CA CYS A 22 8.23 -2.10 -10.87
C CYS A 22 9.13 -1.60 -12.01
N GLN A 23 8.85 -0.38 -12.51
CA GLN A 23 9.66 0.21 -13.57
C GLN A 23 10.58 1.28 -12.97
N PRO A 24 11.88 1.03 -12.93
CA PRO A 24 12.80 1.92 -12.20
C PRO A 24 12.99 3.29 -12.84
N MET A 25 12.51 3.49 -14.07
CA MET A 25 12.68 4.77 -14.76
C MET A 25 11.49 5.71 -14.59
N CYS A 26 10.48 5.31 -13.83
CA CYS A 26 9.27 6.11 -13.64
C CYS A 26 9.16 6.50 -12.18
N CYS A 27 8.76 7.76 -11.91
CA CYS A 27 8.50 8.20 -10.54
C CYS A 27 7.17 7.69 -9.99
N PHE A 28 6.36 7.05 -10.83
CA PHE A 28 5.09 6.47 -10.43
C PHE A 28 5.21 4.96 -10.44
N ASN A 29 4.85 4.33 -9.33
CA ASN A 29 4.95 2.89 -9.20
C ASN A 29 3.61 2.18 -9.23
N HIS A 30 2.50 2.91 -9.42
CA HIS A 30 1.17 2.33 -9.51
C HIS A 30 0.40 2.93 -10.68
N VAL A 31 -0.48 2.12 -11.25
CA VAL A 31 -1.35 2.54 -12.35
C VAL A 31 -2.74 1.95 -12.15
N CYS A 32 -3.77 2.76 -12.38
CA CYS A 32 -5.14 2.28 -12.44
C CYS A 32 -5.39 1.67 -13.81
N ASN A 33 -5.81 0.41 -13.84
CA ASN A 33 -6.08 -0.29 -15.08
C ASN A 33 -7.41 0.13 -15.73
N HIS A 34 -8.19 0.95 -15.03
CA HIS A 34 -9.47 1.44 -15.51
C HIS A 34 -9.37 2.80 -16.19
N CYS A 35 -8.75 3.80 -15.52
CA CYS A 35 -8.63 5.16 -16.04
C CYS A 35 -7.20 5.56 -16.37
N TYR A 36 -6.25 4.66 -16.18
CA TYR A 36 -4.82 4.85 -16.45
C TYR A 36 -4.16 5.98 -15.65
N THR A 37 -4.77 6.39 -14.54
CA THR A 37 -4.12 7.30 -13.60
C THR A 37 -2.89 6.62 -13.01
N THR A 38 -1.78 7.34 -12.97
CA THR A 38 -0.55 6.88 -12.33
C THR A 38 -0.29 7.66 -11.05
N PHE A 39 0.29 6.99 -10.06
CA PHE A 39 0.54 7.61 -8.75
C PHE A 39 1.59 6.84 -8.00
N GLU A 40 2.11 7.43 -6.94
CA GLU A 40 3.02 6.78 -6.01
C GLU A 40 2.33 6.62 -4.66
N LEU A 41 2.53 5.44 -4.04
CA LEU A 41 2.07 5.19 -2.67
C LEU A 41 3.22 5.38 -1.71
N GLU A 42 2.95 6.09 -0.64
CA GLU A 42 3.86 6.24 0.49
C GLU A 42 3.13 5.87 1.78
N THR A 43 3.89 5.58 2.82
CA THR A 43 3.33 5.34 4.14
C THR A 43 3.75 6.46 5.09
N ILE A 44 2.91 6.70 6.09
CA ILE A 44 3.18 7.66 7.16
C ILE A 44 3.09 6.88 8.47
N LYS A 45 4.15 6.93 9.27
CA LYS A 45 4.16 6.26 10.57
C LYS A 45 3.29 7.05 11.55
N VAL A 46 2.33 6.37 12.17
CA VAL A 46 1.44 6.96 13.18
C VAL A 46 1.54 6.28 14.53
N GLY A 47 2.28 5.19 14.63
CA GLY A 47 2.45 4.49 15.90
C GLY A 47 3.21 3.19 15.73
N GLU A 48 3.11 2.34 16.75
CA GLU A 48 3.67 0.99 16.75
C GLU A 48 2.67 0.05 17.43
N LEU A 49 2.65 -1.21 16.99
CA LEU A 49 1.77 -2.21 17.57
C LEU A 49 2.59 -3.41 18.02
N GLN A 50 2.29 -3.90 19.22
CA GLN A 50 2.94 -5.07 19.80
C GLN A 50 2.03 -6.30 19.80
N GLU A 51 0.87 -6.22 19.13
CA GLU A 51 -0.06 -7.32 19.06
C GLU A 51 0.49 -8.48 18.25
N PRO A 52 0.17 -9.73 18.61
CA PRO A 52 0.55 -10.86 17.79
C PRO A 52 -0.22 -10.87 16.47
N PHE A 53 0.41 -11.38 15.45
CA PHE A 53 -0.21 -11.52 14.12
C PHE A 53 0.29 -12.80 13.46
N ALA A 54 -0.52 -13.35 12.54
CA ALA A 54 -0.10 -14.42 11.66
C ALA A 54 0.35 -13.81 10.34
N MET A 55 1.42 -14.36 9.75
CA MET A 55 1.89 -13.88 8.44
C MET A 55 0.80 -14.13 7.40
N PRO A 56 0.39 -13.09 6.65
CA PRO A 56 -0.57 -13.28 5.58
C PRO A 56 0.07 -13.99 4.38
N PRO A 57 -0.75 -14.47 3.42
CA PRO A 57 -0.21 -15.00 2.17
C PRO A 57 0.62 -13.96 1.44
N ASP A 58 1.62 -14.41 0.69
CA ASP A 58 2.41 -13.50 -0.12
C ASP A 58 1.52 -12.82 -1.17
N PRO A 59 1.65 -11.49 -1.34
CA PRO A 59 0.86 -10.79 -2.36
C PRO A 59 1.33 -11.16 -3.77
N GLU A 60 0.42 -10.99 -4.73
CA GLU A 60 0.77 -11.13 -6.13
C GLU A 60 1.82 -10.07 -6.51
N PRO A 61 2.72 -10.36 -7.49
CA PRO A 61 3.73 -9.39 -7.90
C PRO A 61 3.17 -8.04 -8.37
N SER A 62 1.94 -8.03 -8.89
CA SER A 62 1.28 -6.81 -9.36
C SER A 62 0.39 -6.15 -8.32
N SER A 63 0.30 -6.71 -7.10
CA SER A 63 -0.50 -6.11 -6.03
C SER A 63 0.08 -4.78 -5.58
N PRO A 64 -0.76 -3.80 -5.20
CA PRO A 64 -0.27 -2.54 -4.66
C PRO A 64 0.64 -2.77 -3.46
N THR A 65 1.70 -1.97 -3.38
CA THR A 65 2.66 -2.05 -2.28
C THR A 65 3.25 -0.68 -2.00
N ALA A 66 3.73 -0.47 -0.78
CA ALA A 66 4.37 0.78 -0.39
C ALA A 66 5.50 0.47 0.58
N PRO A 67 6.60 1.24 0.55
CA PRO A 67 7.68 1.07 1.52
C PRO A 67 7.24 1.56 2.89
N CYS A 68 7.77 0.93 3.95
CA CYS A 68 7.54 1.40 5.31
C CYS A 68 8.28 2.71 5.55
N ALA A 69 7.58 3.71 6.10
CA ALA A 69 8.17 5.02 6.40
C ALA A 69 9.29 4.93 7.45
N ARG A 70 9.32 3.87 8.25
CA ARG A 70 10.33 3.71 9.28
C ARG A 70 11.55 2.91 8.83
N CYS A 71 11.34 1.72 8.25
CA CYS A 71 12.45 0.82 7.92
C CYS A 71 12.73 0.70 6.43
N GLY A 72 11.87 1.24 5.57
CA GLY A 72 12.05 1.19 4.12
C GLY A 72 11.71 -0.12 3.45
N GLU A 73 11.34 -1.15 4.22
CA GLU A 73 11.00 -2.45 3.66
C GLU A 73 9.60 -2.46 3.06
N ALA A 74 9.43 -3.11 1.92
CA ALA A 74 8.12 -3.25 1.27
C ALA A 74 7.34 -4.43 1.86
N ARG A 75 7.20 -4.47 3.18
CA ARG A 75 6.53 -5.54 3.93
C ARG A 75 5.35 -4.99 4.72
N VAL A 76 4.59 -4.12 4.09
CA VAL A 76 3.43 -3.46 4.68
C VAL A 76 2.17 -4.19 4.25
N PHE A 77 1.30 -4.49 5.21
CA PHE A 77 0.04 -5.20 4.99
C PHE A 77 -1.11 -4.41 5.59
N ALA A 78 -2.31 -4.62 5.05
CA ALA A 78 -3.51 -3.99 5.58
C ALA A 78 -3.98 -4.73 6.84
N ILE A 79 -4.42 -3.98 7.85
CA ILE A 79 -5.06 -4.53 9.03
C ILE A 79 -6.56 -4.61 8.75
N ILE A 80 -7.09 -5.82 8.60
CA ILE A 80 -8.47 -6.02 8.14
C ILE A 80 -9.49 -6.07 9.26
N ASP A 81 -9.06 -6.19 10.51
CA ASP A 81 -9.95 -6.18 11.68
C ASP A 81 -9.90 -4.85 12.44
N SER A 82 -9.43 -3.79 11.78
CA SER A 82 -9.43 -2.43 12.32
C SER A 82 -10.71 -1.70 11.91
N GLN A 83 -11.18 -0.78 12.78
CA GLN A 83 -12.36 0.05 12.49
C GLN A 83 -12.07 1.14 11.46
N ALA A 84 -10.83 1.55 11.31
CA ALA A 84 -10.41 2.54 10.34
C ALA A 84 -9.29 1.96 9.47
N PRO A 85 -9.10 2.45 8.24
CA PRO A 85 -8.00 1.98 7.41
C PRO A 85 -6.66 2.14 8.13
N ALA A 86 -5.95 1.03 8.27
CA ALA A 86 -4.67 1.00 8.95
C ALA A 86 -3.77 -0.05 8.30
N TYR A 87 -2.46 0.17 8.39
CA TYR A 87 -1.47 -0.68 7.76
C TYR A 87 -0.36 -0.97 8.75
N PHE A 88 0.29 -2.11 8.58
CA PHE A 88 1.27 -2.61 9.53
C PHE A 88 2.48 -3.16 8.80
N CYS A 89 3.67 -2.74 9.21
CA CYS A 89 4.92 -3.30 8.71
C CYS A 89 5.30 -4.51 9.56
N VAL A 90 5.34 -5.70 8.96
CA VAL A 90 5.68 -6.92 9.68
C VAL A 90 7.17 -7.00 10.04
N SER A 91 7.99 -6.16 9.42
CA SER A 91 9.43 -6.13 9.68
C SER A 91 9.79 -5.33 10.92
N CYS A 92 9.19 -4.14 11.11
CA CYS A 92 9.55 -3.25 12.22
C CYS A 92 8.38 -2.94 13.16
N ARG A 93 7.18 -3.46 12.89
CA ARG A 93 5.96 -3.30 13.70
C ARG A 93 5.41 -1.88 13.74
N ALA A 94 5.74 -1.06 12.75
CA ALA A 94 5.19 0.29 12.65
C ALA A 94 3.72 0.25 12.24
N LEU A 95 2.91 1.08 12.89
CA LEU A 95 1.54 1.35 12.47
C LEU A 95 1.56 2.49 11.47
N LEU A 96 0.96 2.29 10.31
CA LEU A 96 1.11 3.19 9.18
C LEU A 96 -0.25 3.57 8.59
N THR A 97 -0.29 4.73 7.94
CA THR A 97 -1.36 5.10 7.02
C THR A 97 -0.78 5.24 5.62
N LEU A 98 -1.63 5.14 4.59
CA LEU A 98 -1.20 5.33 3.21
C LEU A 98 -1.43 6.77 2.77
N SER A 99 -0.53 7.24 1.91
CA SER A 99 -0.64 8.53 1.25
C SER A 99 -0.39 8.34 -0.24
N PHE A 100 -1.23 8.97 -1.07
CA PHE A 100 -1.05 8.99 -2.52
C PHE A 100 -0.29 10.27 -2.88
N THR A 101 0.83 10.13 -3.57
CA THR A 101 1.67 11.25 -3.96
C THR A 101 1.88 11.26 -5.47
N GLU A 102 2.14 12.44 -6.01
CA GLU A 102 2.46 12.64 -7.42
C GLU A 102 1.43 11.99 -8.35
N ILE A 103 0.14 12.28 -8.10
CA ILE A 103 -0.95 11.71 -8.88
C ILE A 103 -1.00 12.39 -10.25
N GLU A 104 -0.93 11.57 -11.33
CA GLU A 104 -1.13 12.06 -12.69
C GLU A 104 -2.35 11.39 -13.30
N PRO A 105 -3.41 12.17 -13.61
CA PRO A 105 -4.60 11.59 -14.23
C PRO A 105 -4.28 10.96 -15.59
N GLY A 106 -4.92 9.82 -15.85
CA GLY A 106 -4.84 9.19 -17.16
C GLY A 106 -5.67 9.94 -18.20
N GLN A 107 -5.53 9.55 -19.44
CA GLN A 107 -6.27 10.15 -20.53
C GLN A 107 -7.35 9.21 -21.05
#